data_39395b01f253e77a6a7a8a99f628648e
#
_entry.id   39395b01f253e77a6a7a8a99f628648e
#
_cell.length_a   1.000
_cell.length_b   1.000
_cell.length_c   1.000
_cell.angle_alpha   90.00
_cell.angle_beta   90.00
_cell.angle_gamma   90.00
#
_symmetry.space_group_name_H-M   'P 1'
#
loop_
_entity.id
_entity.type
_entity.pdbx_description
1 polymer ?
#
loop_
_entity_poly.entity_id
_entity_poly.type
_entity_poly.pdbx_seq_one_letter_code
_entity_poly.pdbx_strand_id
1 'polypeptide(L)'
;MSKKRNIILIFLLVLGVLLISGCWLISTPTYTITYDGNGHTGGSVPTDSTVYKENDTVTILDKGDLVKTGYTFAGWNTQADGSGTDHAVGSTFIIGASDVTLYAKWAINSYTVTFNSQGGSAVSSQTVNHGGKVSKPTDPTKTGYAFAGWYKESGCTNAWDFATDTVTSNITLYAKWTPLYALRDTGPAGGLIFYVKEGGYSDGWMYLEAAPASTEWTGKQWGSYGTLIGGTGTGIGTGQSNTTIIVNWLNSNTDNTYGDVTNKTDRAAYLCDALTLDGYSDWFLPSKDELNLMWENLKVSGVGGFAGNVYWSSSEFSANHAWGQVFSNGGQNFNYKNYSFRVRAVRAF
;
A
#
# COMPACT_ATOMS: atom_id res chain seq x y z
N MET A 1 -49.34 -129.30 21.92
CA MET A 1 -47.88 -129.14 21.91
C MET A 1 -47.46 -128.96 20.50
N SER A 2 -47.46 -127.75 20.04
CA SER A 2 -47.16 -127.36 18.63
C SER A 2 -46.03 -126.41 18.51
N LYS A 3 -45.01 -126.83 17.83
CA LYS A 3 -43.85 -125.97 17.49
C LYS A 3 -44.23 -125.08 16.29
N LYS A 4 -44.28 -123.75 16.50
CA LYS A 4 -44.40 -122.84 15.42
C LYS A 4 -43.01 -122.48 14.95
N ARG A 5 -42.77 -122.70 13.68
CA ARG A 5 -41.53 -122.25 12.97
C ARG A 5 -41.67 -120.79 12.53
N ASN A 6 -40.78 -119.95 12.99
CA ASN A 6 -40.70 -118.63 12.52
C ASN A 6 -39.88 -118.54 11.16
N ILE A 7 -40.54 -118.04 10.16
CA ILE A 7 -39.89 -117.72 8.91
C ILE A 7 -39.46 -116.27 9.01
N ILE A 8 -38.13 -116.02 8.97
CA ILE A 8 -37.60 -114.69 8.93
C ILE A 8 -37.50 -114.28 7.45
N LEU A 9 -38.32 -113.30 7.07
CA LEU A 9 -38.31 -112.68 5.77
C LEU A 9 -37.27 -111.55 5.79
N ILE A 10 -36.15 -111.73 5.09
CA ILE A 10 -35.13 -110.72 4.93
C ILE A 10 -35.56 -109.78 3.83
N PHE A 11 -35.99 -108.56 4.16
CA PHE A 11 -36.20 -107.47 3.19
C PHE A 11 -34.84 -106.77 2.95
N LEU A 12 -34.29 -106.99 1.79
CA LEU A 12 -33.17 -106.15 1.33
C LEU A 12 -33.73 -104.80 0.97
N LEU A 13 -33.48 -103.80 1.82
CA LEU A 13 -33.77 -102.42 1.52
C LEU A 13 -32.55 -101.84 0.74
N VAL A 14 -32.70 -101.75 -0.55
CA VAL A 14 -31.73 -101.02 -1.38
C VAL A 14 -31.94 -99.51 -1.15
N LEU A 15 -31.16 -98.98 -0.24
CA LEU A 15 -31.14 -97.53 0.01
C LEU A 15 -30.34 -96.88 -1.13
N GLY A 16 -31.02 -96.37 -2.13
CA GLY A 16 -30.46 -95.55 -3.18
C GLY A 16 -30.04 -94.22 -2.55
N VAL A 17 -28.74 -94.00 -2.32
CA VAL A 17 -28.18 -92.71 -1.99
C VAL A 17 -28.20 -91.83 -3.26
N LEU A 18 -29.23 -91.02 -3.40
CA LEU A 18 -29.23 -89.90 -4.33
C LEU A 18 -28.14 -88.93 -3.82
N LEU A 19 -26.97 -89.01 -4.39
CA LEU A 19 -25.97 -87.91 -4.30
C LEU A 19 -26.52 -86.70 -5.10
N ILE A 20 -27.29 -85.83 -4.41
CA ILE A 20 -27.60 -84.51 -4.90
C ILE A 20 -26.25 -83.77 -4.81
N SER A 21 -25.47 -83.78 -5.86
CA SER A 21 -24.37 -82.85 -6.07
C SER A 21 -25.00 -81.46 -6.25
N GLY A 22 -25.39 -80.88 -5.09
CA GLY A 22 -25.68 -79.46 -5.04
C GLY A 22 -24.42 -78.74 -5.37
N CYS A 23 -24.29 -78.35 -6.61
CA CYS A 23 -23.29 -77.35 -7.03
C CYS A 23 -23.68 -76.08 -6.29
N TRP A 24 -23.18 -75.95 -5.08
CA TRP A 24 -23.17 -74.66 -4.43
C TRP A 24 -22.26 -73.77 -5.30
N LEU A 25 -22.89 -72.91 -6.13
CA LEU A 25 -22.20 -71.79 -6.75
C LEU A 25 -21.76 -70.96 -5.58
N ILE A 26 -20.55 -71.21 -5.08
CA ILE A 26 -19.88 -70.30 -4.16
C ILE A 26 -19.55 -69.06 -5.05
N SER A 27 -20.43 -68.06 -5.04
CA SER A 27 -20.14 -66.80 -5.64
C SER A 27 -18.93 -66.25 -4.92
N THR A 28 -17.82 -66.07 -5.60
CA THR A 28 -16.66 -65.38 -5.02
C THR A 28 -17.13 -64.02 -4.57
N PRO A 29 -16.85 -63.62 -3.32
CA PRO A 29 -17.16 -62.27 -2.86
C PRO A 29 -16.62 -61.24 -3.82
N THR A 30 -17.40 -60.19 -4.07
CA THR A 30 -17.00 -59.10 -4.94
C THR A 30 -17.05 -57.77 -4.20
N TYR A 31 -16.21 -56.85 -4.57
CA TYR A 31 -15.99 -55.56 -3.89
C TYR A 31 -16.11 -54.41 -4.87
N THR A 32 -16.41 -53.24 -4.36
CA THR A 32 -16.60 -51.99 -5.16
C THR A 32 -15.69 -50.89 -4.68
N ILE A 33 -15.41 -49.96 -5.60
CA ILE A 33 -14.76 -48.71 -5.26
C ILE A 33 -15.77 -47.60 -5.35
N THR A 34 -15.89 -46.83 -4.28
CA THR A 34 -16.73 -45.64 -4.22
C THR A 34 -15.86 -44.41 -4.08
N TYR A 35 -16.17 -43.38 -4.86
CA TYR A 35 -15.50 -42.08 -4.76
C TYR A 35 -16.38 -41.08 -4.02
N ASP A 36 -15.82 -40.36 -3.06
CA ASP A 36 -16.50 -39.29 -2.31
C ASP A 36 -15.80 -37.94 -2.58
N GLY A 37 -16.57 -36.92 -2.98
CA GLY A 37 -16.04 -35.59 -3.29
C GLY A 37 -15.54 -34.79 -2.10
N ASN A 38 -15.74 -35.30 -0.88
CA ASN A 38 -15.22 -34.76 0.37
C ASN A 38 -15.42 -33.25 0.52
N GLY A 39 -16.68 -32.81 0.43
CA GLY A 39 -17.07 -31.39 0.52
C GLY A 39 -16.74 -30.58 -0.74
N HIS A 40 -16.79 -31.21 -1.92
CA HIS A 40 -16.77 -30.52 -3.20
C HIS A 40 -17.91 -29.49 -3.33
N THR A 41 -17.70 -28.45 -4.17
CA THR A 41 -18.67 -27.37 -4.35
C THR A 41 -19.34 -27.39 -5.73
N GLY A 42 -18.87 -28.27 -6.64
CA GLY A 42 -19.43 -28.44 -7.98
C GLY A 42 -18.81 -29.63 -8.69
N GLY A 43 -19.40 -29.98 -9.83
CA GLY A 43 -19.06 -31.16 -10.60
C GLY A 43 -19.69 -32.44 -10.00
N SER A 44 -19.33 -33.59 -10.54
CA SER A 44 -19.82 -34.91 -10.14
C SER A 44 -18.65 -35.81 -9.79
N VAL A 45 -18.80 -36.61 -8.75
CA VAL A 45 -17.80 -37.63 -8.39
C VAL A 45 -17.69 -38.66 -9.50
N PRO A 46 -16.51 -39.19 -9.82
CA PRO A 46 -16.35 -40.24 -10.79
C PRO A 46 -17.02 -41.52 -10.28
N THR A 47 -17.55 -42.34 -11.22
CA THR A 47 -18.18 -43.61 -10.91
C THR A 47 -17.31 -44.72 -11.47
N ASP A 48 -16.89 -45.66 -10.60
CA ASP A 48 -16.31 -46.93 -11.01
C ASP A 48 -17.39 -48.00 -11.02
N SER A 49 -17.77 -48.47 -12.19
CA SER A 49 -18.76 -49.54 -12.34
C SER A 49 -18.15 -50.94 -12.34
N THR A 50 -16.84 -51.05 -12.12
CA THR A 50 -16.11 -52.30 -12.09
C THR A 50 -16.43 -53.05 -10.79
N VAL A 51 -16.66 -54.34 -10.92
CA VAL A 51 -16.82 -55.26 -9.79
C VAL A 51 -15.53 -56.04 -9.66
N TYR A 52 -14.88 -55.92 -8.52
CA TYR A 52 -13.55 -56.49 -8.25
C TYR A 52 -13.68 -57.75 -7.41
N LYS A 53 -12.69 -58.63 -7.51
CA LYS A 53 -12.45 -59.75 -6.59
C LYS A 53 -11.27 -59.42 -5.68
N GLU A 54 -11.16 -60.13 -4.57
CA GLU A 54 -9.98 -60.02 -3.74
C GLU A 54 -8.70 -60.26 -4.55
N ASN A 55 -7.67 -59.40 -4.35
CA ASN A 55 -6.40 -59.36 -5.07
C ASN A 55 -6.45 -58.80 -6.51
N ASP A 56 -7.61 -58.29 -6.96
CA ASP A 56 -7.65 -57.61 -8.23
C ASP A 56 -6.92 -56.23 -8.15
N THR A 57 -6.40 -55.80 -9.29
CA THR A 57 -5.74 -54.48 -9.42
C THR A 57 -6.80 -53.42 -9.74
N VAL A 58 -6.88 -52.41 -8.88
CA VAL A 58 -7.70 -51.21 -9.07
C VAL A 58 -6.85 -50.11 -9.66
N THR A 59 -7.33 -49.42 -10.72
CA THR A 59 -6.71 -48.18 -11.25
C THR A 59 -7.54 -47.01 -10.76
N ILE A 60 -6.85 -46.02 -10.14
CA ILE A 60 -7.48 -44.83 -9.58
C ILE A 60 -7.98 -43.91 -10.68
N LEU A 61 -9.27 -43.57 -10.66
CA LEU A 61 -9.88 -42.66 -11.62
C LEU A 61 -9.46 -41.20 -11.41
N ASP A 62 -9.52 -40.44 -12.51
CA ASP A 62 -9.41 -38.98 -12.43
C ASP A 62 -10.63 -38.38 -11.73
N LYS A 63 -10.47 -37.18 -11.13
CA LYS A 63 -11.56 -36.42 -10.50
C LYS A 63 -12.65 -35.96 -11.45
N GLY A 64 -12.42 -36.04 -12.78
CA GLY A 64 -13.32 -35.49 -13.79
C GLY A 64 -13.51 -33.96 -13.62
N ASP A 65 -14.78 -33.53 -13.59
CA ASP A 65 -15.19 -32.14 -13.41
C ASP A 65 -15.33 -31.70 -11.93
N LEU A 66 -15.00 -32.57 -11.00
CA LEU A 66 -15.11 -32.29 -9.55
C LEU A 66 -14.28 -31.08 -9.16
N VAL A 67 -14.89 -30.12 -8.46
CA VAL A 67 -14.24 -28.89 -8.00
C VAL A 67 -14.62 -28.57 -6.55
N LYS A 68 -13.68 -27.93 -5.84
CA LYS A 68 -13.91 -27.33 -4.53
C LYS A 68 -13.37 -25.90 -4.55
N THR A 69 -14.27 -24.91 -4.39
CA THR A 69 -13.92 -23.49 -4.46
C THR A 69 -12.80 -23.15 -3.48
N GLY A 70 -11.74 -22.54 -3.97
CA GLY A 70 -10.57 -22.17 -3.16
C GLY A 70 -9.59 -23.29 -2.85
N TYR A 71 -9.77 -24.48 -3.48
CA TYR A 71 -8.90 -25.63 -3.28
C TYR A 71 -8.45 -26.20 -4.61
N THR A 72 -7.30 -26.87 -4.58
CA THR A 72 -6.77 -27.68 -5.68
C THR A 72 -6.87 -29.15 -5.30
N PHE A 73 -7.35 -29.99 -6.22
CA PHE A 73 -7.39 -31.44 -6.02
C PHE A 73 -5.97 -32.00 -5.92
N ALA A 74 -5.71 -32.78 -4.88
CA ALA A 74 -4.39 -33.34 -4.57
C ALA A 74 -4.34 -34.87 -4.64
N GLY A 75 -5.41 -35.51 -5.16
CA GLY A 75 -5.52 -36.96 -5.22
C GLY A 75 -6.69 -37.50 -4.37
N TRP A 76 -6.69 -38.79 -4.14
CA TRP A 76 -7.68 -39.50 -3.32
C TRP A 76 -7.01 -39.99 -2.05
N ASN A 77 -7.79 -40.13 -0.98
CA ASN A 77 -7.32 -40.71 0.28
C ASN A 77 -8.34 -41.72 0.86
N THR A 78 -7.88 -42.74 1.57
CA THR A 78 -8.76 -43.74 2.19
C THR A 78 -9.51 -43.23 3.42
N GLN A 79 -9.21 -42.01 3.92
CA GLN A 79 -9.87 -41.35 5.04
C GLN A 79 -10.29 -39.94 4.64
N ALA A 80 -11.50 -39.52 5.07
CA ALA A 80 -12.04 -38.19 4.73
C ALA A 80 -11.22 -37.03 5.29
N ASP A 81 -10.52 -37.22 6.41
CA ASP A 81 -9.63 -36.24 7.03
C ASP A 81 -8.22 -36.19 6.40
N GLY A 82 -7.93 -37.06 5.41
CA GLY A 82 -6.66 -37.16 4.72
C GLY A 82 -5.55 -37.87 5.50
N SER A 83 -5.86 -38.50 6.64
CA SER A 83 -4.89 -39.26 7.47
C SER A 83 -4.59 -40.67 6.95
N GLY A 84 -5.43 -41.20 6.04
CA GLY A 84 -5.25 -42.51 5.44
C GLY A 84 -4.18 -42.59 4.36
N THR A 85 -4.30 -43.63 3.51
CA THR A 85 -3.37 -43.83 2.39
C THR A 85 -3.74 -42.91 1.22
N ASP A 86 -2.74 -42.18 0.70
CA ASP A 86 -2.89 -41.32 -0.49
C ASP A 86 -2.80 -42.17 -1.77
N HIS A 87 -3.67 -41.90 -2.72
CA HIS A 87 -3.70 -42.46 -4.05
C HIS A 87 -3.68 -41.36 -5.12
N ALA A 88 -2.65 -41.37 -5.97
CA ALA A 88 -2.57 -40.48 -7.10
C ALA A 88 -3.48 -40.98 -8.24
N VAL A 89 -4.01 -40.05 -9.03
CA VAL A 89 -4.76 -40.37 -10.25
C VAL A 89 -3.89 -41.27 -11.17
N GLY A 90 -4.48 -42.32 -11.72
CA GLY A 90 -3.82 -43.30 -12.58
C GLY A 90 -2.88 -44.28 -11.87
N SER A 91 -2.65 -44.14 -10.55
CA SER A 91 -1.94 -45.15 -9.78
C SER A 91 -2.80 -46.38 -9.55
N THR A 92 -2.17 -47.47 -9.14
CA THR A 92 -2.86 -48.75 -8.90
C THR A 92 -2.64 -49.22 -7.47
N PHE A 93 -3.61 -49.98 -6.96
CA PHE A 93 -3.46 -50.74 -5.70
C PHE A 93 -4.18 -52.09 -5.81
N ILE A 94 -3.85 -53.02 -4.92
CA ILE A 94 -4.52 -54.34 -4.83
C ILE A 94 -5.67 -54.21 -3.84
N ILE A 95 -6.91 -54.56 -4.27
CA ILE A 95 -8.06 -54.53 -3.41
C ILE A 95 -8.05 -55.78 -2.48
N GLY A 96 -8.34 -55.53 -1.22
CA GLY A 96 -8.52 -56.61 -0.23
C GLY A 96 -9.94 -57.19 -0.22
N ALA A 97 -10.30 -57.84 0.89
CA ALA A 97 -11.60 -58.47 1.10
C ALA A 97 -12.67 -57.50 1.66
N SER A 98 -12.75 -56.26 1.11
CA SER A 98 -13.73 -55.25 1.49
C SER A 98 -13.92 -54.18 0.41
N ASP A 99 -15.08 -53.55 0.41
CA ASP A 99 -15.32 -52.31 -0.36
C ASP A 99 -14.40 -51.20 0.11
N VAL A 100 -14.01 -50.31 -0.81
CA VAL A 100 -13.11 -49.19 -0.52
C VAL A 100 -13.83 -47.90 -0.91
N THR A 101 -13.85 -46.91 0.01
CA THR A 101 -14.25 -45.54 -0.28
C THR A 101 -13.00 -44.68 -0.36
N LEU A 102 -12.89 -43.92 -1.46
CA LEU A 102 -11.82 -42.99 -1.72
C LEU A 102 -12.36 -41.55 -1.65
N TYR A 103 -11.83 -40.78 -0.71
CA TYR A 103 -12.23 -39.41 -0.45
C TYR A 103 -11.32 -38.44 -1.21
N ALA A 104 -11.90 -37.44 -1.88
CA ALA A 104 -11.12 -36.42 -2.53
C ALA A 104 -10.23 -35.65 -1.51
N LYS A 105 -8.95 -35.61 -1.76
CA LYS A 105 -7.98 -34.82 -1.00
C LYS A 105 -7.83 -33.46 -1.62
N TRP A 106 -8.07 -32.42 -0.82
CA TRP A 106 -8.05 -31.04 -1.24
C TRP A 106 -6.93 -30.25 -0.56
N ALA A 107 -6.11 -29.56 -1.35
CA ALA A 107 -5.12 -28.59 -0.85
C ALA A 107 -5.70 -27.19 -0.97
N ILE A 108 -5.69 -26.42 0.13
CA ILE A 108 -6.17 -25.04 0.11
C ILE A 108 -5.25 -24.18 -0.76
N ASN A 109 -5.83 -23.35 -1.62
CA ASN A 109 -5.08 -22.40 -2.44
C ASN A 109 -4.56 -21.26 -1.59
N SER A 110 -3.34 -20.81 -1.88
CA SER A 110 -2.74 -19.63 -1.27
C SER A 110 -2.53 -18.55 -2.30
N TYR A 111 -2.69 -17.30 -1.88
CA TYR A 111 -2.57 -16.12 -2.74
C TYR A 111 -1.62 -15.11 -2.15
N THR A 112 -0.94 -14.38 -3.03
CA THR A 112 -0.04 -13.30 -2.65
C THR A 112 -0.81 -11.99 -2.56
N VAL A 113 -0.67 -11.32 -1.43
CA VAL A 113 -1.10 -9.94 -1.21
C VAL A 113 0.13 -9.05 -1.28
N THR A 114 0.19 -8.19 -2.29
CA THR A 114 1.27 -7.22 -2.49
C THR A 114 0.82 -5.87 -1.96
N PHE A 115 1.73 -5.15 -1.28
CA PHE A 115 1.49 -3.80 -0.80
C PHE A 115 2.28 -2.80 -1.66
N ASN A 116 1.57 -2.00 -2.44
CA ASN A 116 2.15 -0.88 -3.18
C ASN A 116 2.04 0.39 -2.34
N SER A 117 3.17 0.83 -1.79
CA SER A 117 3.22 2.01 -0.92
C SER A 117 3.06 3.35 -1.66
N GLN A 118 2.91 3.37 -2.98
CA GLN A 118 2.76 4.59 -3.79
C GLN A 118 3.79 5.67 -3.46
N GLY A 119 5.06 5.27 -3.41
CA GLY A 119 6.19 6.17 -3.11
C GLY A 119 6.48 6.36 -1.62
N GLY A 120 5.83 5.61 -0.73
CA GLY A 120 6.22 5.48 0.67
C GLY A 120 7.26 4.39 0.91
N SER A 121 7.62 4.14 2.18
CA SER A 121 8.51 3.06 2.57
C SER A 121 7.98 1.69 2.15
N ALA A 122 8.87 0.76 1.83
CA ALA A 122 8.51 -0.58 1.36
C ALA A 122 7.77 -1.38 2.44
N VAL A 123 6.77 -2.16 2.00
CA VAL A 123 6.01 -3.09 2.85
C VAL A 123 6.08 -4.48 2.21
N SER A 124 6.44 -5.49 3.00
CA SER A 124 6.56 -6.87 2.55
C SER A 124 5.21 -7.47 2.17
N SER A 125 5.19 -8.27 1.10
CA SER A 125 4.02 -9.05 0.71
C SER A 125 3.69 -10.13 1.76
N GLN A 126 2.44 -10.59 1.76
CA GLN A 126 1.95 -11.68 2.60
C GLN A 126 1.35 -12.78 1.74
N THR A 127 1.46 -14.03 2.21
CA THR A 127 0.77 -15.18 1.61
C THR A 127 -0.42 -15.53 2.50
N VAL A 128 -1.61 -15.63 1.90
CA VAL A 128 -2.88 -15.85 2.62
C VAL A 128 -3.65 -16.97 1.93
N ASN A 129 -4.18 -17.92 2.71
CA ASN A 129 -5.04 -18.97 2.19
C ASN A 129 -6.38 -18.43 1.69
N HIS A 130 -6.97 -19.10 0.73
CA HIS A 130 -8.30 -18.74 0.19
C HIS A 130 -9.32 -18.48 1.30
N GLY A 131 -10.00 -17.34 1.22
CA GLY A 131 -10.97 -16.91 2.22
C GLY A 131 -10.36 -16.40 3.53
N GLY A 132 -9.05 -16.43 3.67
CA GLY A 132 -8.34 -15.88 4.83
C GLY A 132 -8.26 -14.35 4.80
N LYS A 133 -7.91 -13.78 5.95
CA LYS A 133 -7.72 -12.32 6.13
C LYS A 133 -6.24 -11.98 6.10
N VAL A 134 -5.94 -10.81 5.56
CA VAL A 134 -4.60 -10.21 5.58
C VAL A 134 -4.30 -9.65 6.97
N SER A 135 -3.12 -9.89 7.50
CA SER A 135 -2.67 -9.20 8.71
C SER A 135 -2.32 -7.74 8.38
N LYS A 136 -2.83 -6.78 9.16
CA LYS A 136 -2.50 -5.38 8.94
C LYS A 136 -0.97 -5.19 9.12
N PRO A 137 -0.24 -4.72 8.10
CA PRO A 137 1.18 -4.42 8.25
C PRO A 137 1.38 -3.15 9.07
N THR A 138 2.64 -2.90 9.49
CA THR A 138 3.03 -1.58 9.99
C THR A 138 2.77 -0.53 8.92
N ASP A 139 2.21 0.60 9.32
CA ASP A 139 1.89 1.68 8.40
C ASP A 139 3.19 2.21 7.75
N PRO A 140 3.23 2.37 6.43
CA PRO A 140 4.39 2.93 5.74
C PRO A 140 4.53 4.42 6.05
N THR A 141 5.73 4.97 5.78
CA THR A 141 6.04 6.40 5.91
C THR A 141 6.30 7.03 4.56
N LYS A 142 5.90 8.29 4.39
CA LYS A 142 6.21 9.12 3.22
C LYS A 142 6.40 10.55 3.68
N THR A 143 7.57 11.12 3.37
CA THR A 143 7.91 12.50 3.78
C THR A 143 6.87 13.50 3.26
N GLY A 144 6.39 14.37 4.12
CA GLY A 144 5.38 15.38 3.81
C GLY A 144 3.93 14.87 3.76
N TYR A 145 3.68 13.58 4.05
CA TYR A 145 2.36 12.99 3.96
C TYR A 145 1.99 12.20 5.21
N ALA A 146 0.69 12.17 5.51
CA ALA A 146 0.07 11.25 6.46
C ALA A 146 -0.47 10.02 5.72
N PHE A 147 -0.26 8.83 6.29
CA PHE A 147 -0.84 7.60 5.76
C PHE A 147 -2.34 7.55 6.07
N ALA A 148 -3.16 7.33 5.02
CA ALA A 148 -4.63 7.34 5.12
C ALA A 148 -5.27 5.95 4.87
N GLY A 149 -4.45 4.88 4.89
CA GLY A 149 -4.95 3.51 4.79
C GLY A 149 -4.58 2.81 3.48
N TRP A 150 -5.00 1.54 3.39
CA TRP A 150 -4.81 0.67 2.23
C TRP A 150 -6.09 0.57 1.41
N TYR A 151 -5.96 0.52 0.09
CA TYR A 151 -7.07 0.55 -0.86
C TYR A 151 -6.92 -0.55 -1.90
N LYS A 152 -8.05 -0.96 -2.52
CA LYS A 152 -8.12 -2.08 -3.47
C LYS A 152 -7.60 -1.70 -4.86
N GLU A 153 -7.49 -0.41 -5.18
CA GLU A 153 -7.00 0.12 -6.46
C GLU A 153 -6.13 1.37 -6.26
N SER A 154 -5.31 1.70 -7.25
CA SER A 154 -4.35 2.82 -7.20
C SER A 154 -5.01 4.20 -7.06
N GLY A 155 -6.27 4.36 -7.49
CA GLY A 155 -7.05 5.58 -7.32
C GLY A 155 -7.59 5.80 -5.91
N CYS A 156 -7.42 4.84 -5.00
CA CYS A 156 -7.74 4.92 -3.57
C CYS A 156 -9.20 5.38 -3.29
N THR A 157 -10.19 4.76 -3.95
CA THR A 157 -11.62 4.99 -3.74
C THR A 157 -12.24 3.95 -2.81
N ASN A 158 -11.85 2.66 -2.93
CA ASN A 158 -12.36 1.57 -2.12
C ASN A 158 -11.33 1.10 -1.09
N ALA A 159 -11.54 1.47 0.16
CA ALA A 159 -10.65 1.08 1.26
C ALA A 159 -10.67 -0.44 1.48
N TRP A 160 -9.52 -1.00 1.84
CA TRP A 160 -9.40 -2.37 2.33
C TRP A 160 -9.67 -2.40 3.84
N ASP A 161 -10.64 -3.22 4.25
CA ASP A 161 -10.92 -3.46 5.66
C ASP A 161 -10.27 -4.77 6.11
N PHE A 162 -9.21 -4.69 6.91
CA PHE A 162 -8.50 -5.86 7.46
C PHE A 162 -9.37 -6.72 8.39
N ALA A 163 -10.48 -6.17 8.91
CA ALA A 163 -11.37 -6.90 9.78
C ALA A 163 -12.38 -7.77 9.00
N THR A 164 -12.79 -7.36 7.79
CA THR A 164 -13.89 -8.00 7.05
C THR A 164 -13.49 -8.54 5.68
N ASP A 165 -12.58 -7.87 4.97
CA ASP A 165 -12.18 -8.31 3.62
C ASP A 165 -11.37 -9.62 3.66
N THR A 166 -11.64 -10.49 2.69
CA THR A 166 -10.99 -11.80 2.54
C THR A 166 -10.29 -11.92 1.19
N VAL A 167 -9.26 -12.77 1.13
CA VAL A 167 -8.45 -12.98 -0.06
C VAL A 167 -8.95 -14.21 -0.83
N THR A 168 -9.37 -14.02 -2.09
CA THR A 168 -9.83 -15.09 -2.98
C THR A 168 -9.01 -15.22 -4.27
N SER A 169 -8.04 -14.31 -4.47
CA SER A 169 -7.08 -14.28 -5.59
C SER A 169 -5.86 -13.48 -5.20
N ASN A 170 -4.81 -13.48 -6.05
CA ASN A 170 -3.70 -12.54 -5.89
C ASN A 170 -4.21 -11.10 -6.00
N ILE A 171 -3.83 -10.25 -5.05
CA ILE A 171 -4.26 -8.84 -5.00
C ILE A 171 -3.08 -7.91 -4.73
N THR A 172 -3.23 -6.66 -5.15
CA THR A 172 -2.35 -5.56 -4.74
C THR A 172 -3.17 -4.53 -3.98
N LEU A 173 -2.70 -4.16 -2.80
CA LEU A 173 -3.26 -3.07 -1.99
C LEU A 173 -2.39 -1.84 -2.14
N TYR A 174 -3.02 -0.67 -2.26
CA TYR A 174 -2.38 0.61 -2.56
C TYR A 174 -2.50 1.56 -1.36
N ALA A 175 -1.37 2.16 -0.96
CA ALA A 175 -1.37 3.15 0.11
C ALA A 175 -2.00 4.47 -0.34
N LYS A 176 -2.89 5.02 0.46
CA LYS A 176 -3.39 6.39 0.29
C LYS A 176 -2.58 7.36 1.14
N TRP A 177 -2.25 8.50 0.54
CA TRP A 177 -1.49 9.56 1.18
C TRP A 177 -2.27 10.87 1.16
N THR A 178 -2.24 11.58 2.28
CA THR A 178 -2.77 12.95 2.39
C THR A 178 -1.62 13.88 2.77
N PRO A 179 -1.49 15.09 2.18
CA PRO A 179 -0.51 16.07 2.64
C PRO A 179 -0.66 16.33 4.15
N LEU A 180 0.45 16.54 4.86
CA LEU A 180 0.46 16.82 6.30
C LEU A 180 -0.18 18.17 6.62
N TYR A 181 -0.01 19.16 5.74
CA TYR A 181 -0.54 20.51 5.89
C TYR A 181 -1.34 20.91 4.66
N ALA A 182 -2.41 21.66 4.87
CA ALA A 182 -3.14 22.37 3.85
C ALA A 182 -2.75 23.86 3.82
N LEU A 183 -3.18 24.58 2.79
CA LEU A 183 -3.03 26.05 2.75
C LEU A 183 -3.71 26.69 3.98
N ARG A 184 -2.99 27.62 4.63
CA ARG A 184 -3.38 28.36 5.84
C ARG A 184 -3.34 27.56 7.13
N ASP A 185 -2.96 26.28 7.11
CA ASP A 185 -2.65 25.58 8.36
C ASP A 185 -1.45 26.25 9.06
N THR A 186 -1.42 26.11 10.37
CA THR A 186 -0.23 26.50 11.14
C THR A 186 0.88 25.49 10.86
N GLY A 187 2.00 26.01 10.34
CA GLY A 187 3.20 25.22 10.08
C GLY A 187 3.99 24.89 11.35
N PRO A 188 5.05 24.09 11.23
CA PRO A 188 5.82 23.60 12.37
C PRO A 188 6.57 24.71 13.13
N ALA A 189 6.81 25.85 12.52
CA ALA A 189 7.45 27.02 13.18
C ALA A 189 6.44 28.11 13.60
N GLY A 190 5.15 27.76 13.72
CA GLY A 190 4.09 28.65 14.18
C GLY A 190 3.62 29.69 13.15
N GLY A 191 4.16 29.65 11.93
CA GLY A 191 3.72 30.47 10.81
C GLY A 191 2.55 29.85 10.05
N LEU A 192 2.22 30.39 8.88
CA LEU A 192 1.14 29.89 8.05
C LEU A 192 1.65 29.28 6.75
N ILE A 193 1.14 28.10 6.40
CA ILE A 193 1.40 27.46 5.11
C ILE A 193 0.74 28.28 3.99
N PHE A 194 1.54 28.78 3.06
CA PHE A 194 1.03 29.54 1.93
C PHE A 194 1.21 28.85 0.58
N TYR A 195 1.95 27.73 0.54
CA TYR A 195 2.10 26.92 -0.66
C TYR A 195 2.31 25.45 -0.30
N VAL A 196 1.67 24.58 -1.07
CA VAL A 196 1.86 23.13 -1.08
C VAL A 196 2.31 22.76 -2.50
N LYS A 197 3.51 22.19 -2.63
CA LYS A 197 4.13 21.92 -3.93
C LYS A 197 3.35 20.87 -4.71
N GLU A 198 2.95 21.19 -5.94
CA GLU A 198 2.35 20.21 -6.85
C GLU A 198 3.34 19.07 -7.13
N GLY A 199 2.84 17.83 -7.18
CA GLY A 199 3.68 16.65 -7.32
C GLY A 199 4.34 16.16 -6.01
N GLY A 200 4.17 16.90 -4.91
CA GLY A 200 4.58 16.48 -3.57
C GLY A 200 6.03 16.80 -3.22
N TYR A 201 6.56 16.08 -2.23
CA TYR A 201 7.92 16.27 -1.74
C TYR A 201 8.95 15.95 -2.82
N SER A 202 9.72 16.96 -3.22
CA SER A 202 10.83 16.83 -4.16
C SER A 202 11.85 17.96 -3.88
N ASP A 203 13.09 17.76 -4.27
CA ASP A 203 14.18 18.74 -4.10
C ASP A 203 14.35 19.21 -2.66
N GLY A 204 14.01 18.37 -1.69
CA GLY A 204 14.18 18.64 -0.27
C GLY A 204 13.03 19.38 0.42
N TRP A 205 11.93 19.70 -0.27
CA TRP A 205 10.79 20.42 0.33
C TRP A 205 9.45 20.14 -0.36
N MET A 206 8.37 20.42 0.36
CA MET A 206 6.99 20.33 -0.14
C MET A 206 6.14 21.54 0.24
N TYR A 207 6.45 22.20 1.34
CA TYR A 207 5.65 23.28 1.90
C TYR A 207 6.45 24.57 1.97
N LEU A 208 5.78 25.73 1.77
CA LEU A 208 6.32 27.03 2.14
C LEU A 208 5.48 27.61 3.28
N GLU A 209 6.17 28.03 4.35
CA GLU A 209 5.61 28.62 5.55
C GLU A 209 6.05 30.09 5.65
N ALA A 210 5.09 31.00 5.85
CA ALA A 210 5.37 32.40 6.14
C ALA A 210 5.50 32.61 7.65
N ALA A 211 6.55 33.28 8.10
CA ALA A 211 6.77 33.58 9.50
C ALA A 211 5.59 34.38 10.11
N PRO A 212 5.29 34.24 11.40
CA PRO A 212 4.23 34.99 12.07
C PRO A 212 4.37 36.50 11.94
N ALA A 213 3.23 37.23 12.03
CA ALA A 213 3.24 38.69 11.95
C ALA A 213 4.13 39.39 13.01
N SER A 214 4.33 38.75 14.15
CA SER A 214 5.20 39.24 15.21
C SER A 214 6.68 39.34 14.84
N THR A 215 7.11 38.64 13.79
CA THR A 215 8.49 38.65 13.28
C THR A 215 8.70 39.56 12.06
N GLU A 216 7.68 40.32 11.66
CA GLU A 216 7.75 41.20 10.52
C GLU A 216 8.61 42.42 10.81
N TRP A 217 9.50 42.74 9.89
CA TRP A 217 10.31 43.99 9.94
C TRP A 217 9.68 45.06 9.07
N THR A 218 9.82 46.32 9.53
CA THR A 218 9.36 47.50 8.79
C THR A 218 10.52 48.44 8.49
N GLY A 219 10.42 49.18 7.39
CA GLY A 219 11.41 50.22 7.04
C GLY A 219 12.79 49.69 6.68
N LYS A 220 12.84 48.48 6.06
CA LYS A 220 14.12 47.85 5.69
C LYS A 220 14.45 48.03 4.21
N GLN A 221 15.74 48.30 3.92
CA GLN A 221 16.26 48.37 2.56
C GLN A 221 16.55 46.94 2.05
N TRP A 222 16.55 46.80 0.70
CA TRP A 222 16.76 45.50 0.09
C TRP A 222 18.20 44.98 0.24
N GLY A 223 19.16 45.83 -0.12
CA GLY A 223 20.59 45.49 -0.12
C GLY A 223 21.42 46.65 -0.71
N SER A 224 22.46 46.35 -1.48
CA SER A 224 23.28 47.40 -2.09
C SER A 224 22.55 48.09 -3.24
N TYR A 225 22.49 49.41 -3.17
CA TYR A 225 22.02 50.24 -4.25
C TYR A 225 23.20 50.65 -5.17
N GLY A 226 22.99 50.58 -6.48
CA GLY A 226 24.03 50.93 -7.46
C GLY A 226 24.87 49.78 -7.97
N THR A 227 24.72 48.58 -7.42
CA THR A 227 25.50 47.38 -7.82
C THR A 227 24.59 46.22 -8.14
N LEU A 228 24.86 45.54 -9.26
CA LEU A 228 24.22 44.31 -9.65
C LEU A 228 24.88 43.13 -8.88
N ILE A 229 24.14 42.48 -8.03
CA ILE A 229 24.58 41.23 -7.33
C ILE A 229 24.58 40.07 -8.33
N GLY A 230 23.49 39.92 -9.10
CA GLY A 230 23.32 38.91 -10.11
C GLY A 230 22.97 37.53 -9.53
N GLY A 231 22.54 36.61 -10.37
CA GLY A 231 22.28 35.21 -10.02
C GLY A 231 20.97 34.94 -9.28
N THR A 232 20.14 35.97 -8.97
CA THR A 232 18.86 35.77 -8.31
C THR A 232 17.77 35.39 -9.32
N GLY A 233 16.94 34.39 -8.96
CA GLY A 233 15.77 33.98 -9.73
C GLY A 233 14.47 34.61 -9.23
N THR A 234 13.39 34.49 -10.03
CA THR A 234 12.05 34.98 -9.67
C THR A 234 11.10 33.84 -9.25
N GLY A 235 11.36 32.61 -9.69
CA GLY A 235 10.46 31.44 -9.55
C GLY A 235 10.31 30.92 -8.13
N ILE A 236 9.26 30.14 -7.93
CA ILE A 236 9.01 29.42 -6.69
C ILE A 236 10.17 28.45 -6.43
N GLY A 237 10.68 28.39 -5.19
CA GLY A 237 11.84 27.59 -4.79
C GLY A 237 13.18 28.32 -4.94
N THR A 238 13.20 29.55 -5.48
CA THR A 238 14.45 30.31 -5.64
C THR A 238 14.77 31.25 -4.48
N GLY A 239 13.84 31.49 -3.56
CA GLY A 239 14.00 32.46 -2.48
C GLY A 239 15.19 32.17 -1.57
N GLN A 240 15.39 30.91 -1.20
CA GLN A 240 16.50 30.50 -0.34
C GLN A 240 17.86 30.73 -1.02
N SER A 241 18.02 30.27 -2.27
CA SER A 241 19.27 30.50 -3.03
C SER A 241 19.52 31.97 -3.27
N ASN A 242 18.50 32.76 -3.59
CA ASN A 242 18.60 34.22 -3.73
C ASN A 242 19.11 34.86 -2.44
N THR A 243 18.51 34.48 -1.29
CA THR A 243 18.90 35.02 0.02
C THR A 243 20.37 34.72 0.31
N THR A 244 20.81 33.48 0.08
CA THR A 244 22.22 33.07 0.25
C THR A 244 23.16 33.90 -0.65
N ILE A 245 22.81 34.11 -1.93
CA ILE A 245 23.59 34.93 -2.85
C ILE A 245 23.72 36.37 -2.32
N ILE A 246 22.60 36.97 -1.89
CA ILE A 246 22.58 38.35 -1.38
C ILE A 246 23.41 38.50 -0.10
N VAL A 247 23.22 37.57 0.86
CA VAL A 247 23.94 37.58 2.15
C VAL A 247 25.44 37.37 1.96
N ASN A 248 25.84 36.43 1.09
CA ASN A 248 27.25 36.24 0.74
C ASN A 248 27.86 37.48 0.11
N TRP A 249 27.14 38.15 -0.80
CA TRP A 249 27.59 39.42 -1.40
C TRP A 249 27.75 40.50 -0.32
N LEU A 250 26.76 40.67 0.58
CA LEU A 250 26.81 41.64 1.68
C LEU A 250 27.99 41.37 2.65
N ASN A 251 28.31 40.11 2.89
CA ASN A 251 29.43 39.73 3.75
C ASN A 251 30.80 39.97 3.11
N SER A 252 30.89 39.86 1.78
CA SER A 252 32.14 40.02 1.04
C SER A 252 32.44 41.48 0.71
N ASN A 253 31.46 42.40 0.74
CA ASN A 253 31.57 43.81 0.36
C ASN A 253 31.37 44.67 1.60
N THR A 254 32.46 45.08 2.25
CA THR A 254 32.48 45.82 3.53
C THR A 254 32.79 47.28 3.35
N ASP A 255 33.08 47.76 2.14
CA ASP A 255 33.38 49.15 1.85
C ASP A 255 32.17 49.96 1.38
N ASN A 256 32.15 51.26 1.67
CA ASN A 256 31.07 52.18 1.32
C ASN A 256 31.02 52.57 -0.15
N THR A 257 31.76 51.92 -1.05
CA THR A 257 31.91 52.32 -2.46
C THR A 257 30.62 52.14 -3.24
N TYR A 258 29.72 51.26 -2.75
CA TYR A 258 28.50 50.83 -3.46
C TYR A 258 27.20 51.00 -2.64
N GLY A 259 27.07 52.14 -1.93
CA GLY A 259 25.86 52.47 -1.17
C GLY A 259 25.75 51.69 0.15
N ASP A 260 25.86 52.40 1.22
CA ASP A 260 25.71 52.10 2.62
C ASP A 260 25.52 50.59 3.02
N VAL A 261 26.60 49.81 2.87
CA VAL A 261 26.70 48.43 3.38
C VAL A 261 27.17 48.39 4.83
N THR A 262 27.42 49.57 5.46
CA THR A 262 27.84 49.66 6.87
C THR A 262 26.81 49.03 7.83
N ASN A 263 25.55 48.93 7.43
CA ASN A 263 24.49 48.32 8.21
C ASN A 263 23.89 47.06 7.53
N LYS A 264 24.76 46.17 7.05
CA LYS A 264 24.35 44.94 6.32
C LYS A 264 23.36 44.07 7.12
N THR A 265 23.48 44.04 8.44
CA THR A 265 22.61 43.25 9.34
C THR A 265 21.16 43.77 9.38
N ASP A 266 20.90 44.96 8.83
CA ASP A 266 19.58 45.58 8.75
C ASP A 266 18.97 45.49 7.33
N ARG A 267 19.51 44.66 6.44
CA ARG A 267 19.02 44.43 5.09
C ARG A 267 18.03 43.26 5.03
N ALA A 268 17.09 43.35 4.09
CA ALA A 268 15.97 42.43 3.99
C ALA A 268 16.40 40.94 3.98
N ALA A 269 17.33 40.56 3.10
CA ALA A 269 17.80 39.17 3.02
C ALA A 269 18.56 38.73 4.28
N TYR A 270 19.41 39.60 4.84
CA TYR A 270 20.19 39.31 6.03
C TYR A 270 19.29 39.08 7.28
N LEU A 271 18.24 39.88 7.43
CA LEU A 271 17.28 39.75 8.52
C LEU A 271 16.55 38.42 8.46
N CYS A 272 16.16 37.96 7.26
CA CYS A 272 15.52 36.65 7.08
C CYS A 272 16.49 35.51 7.38
N ASP A 273 17.70 35.53 6.83
CA ASP A 273 18.74 34.53 7.01
C ASP A 273 19.18 34.36 8.48
N ALA A 274 19.19 35.47 9.24
CA ALA A 274 19.54 35.49 10.66
C ALA A 274 18.38 35.11 11.60
N LEU A 275 17.15 34.93 11.09
CA LEU A 275 16.00 34.62 11.92
C LEU A 275 16.11 33.18 12.48
N THR A 276 15.92 33.07 13.78
CA THR A 276 15.67 31.77 14.43
C THR A 276 14.34 31.86 15.15
N LEU A 277 13.42 30.93 14.83
CA LEU A 277 12.08 30.88 15.39
C LEU A 277 11.70 29.44 15.66
N ASP A 278 11.29 29.12 16.89
CA ASP A 278 10.88 27.77 17.34
C ASP A 278 11.90 26.66 16.99
N GLY A 279 13.20 26.99 17.05
CA GLY A 279 14.30 26.08 16.75
C GLY A 279 14.64 25.94 15.26
N TYR A 280 13.95 26.65 14.38
CA TYR A 280 14.21 26.68 12.94
C TYR A 280 15.03 27.91 12.56
N SER A 281 16.09 27.72 11.78
CA SER A 281 17.02 28.77 11.32
C SER A 281 17.19 28.77 9.79
N ASP A 282 16.27 28.14 9.06
CA ASP A 282 16.26 27.98 7.62
C ASP A 282 15.36 29.01 6.91
N TRP A 283 15.21 30.18 7.51
CA TRP A 283 14.38 31.27 7.00
C TRP A 283 15.09 32.05 5.90
N PHE A 284 14.32 32.51 4.93
CA PHE A 284 14.84 33.30 3.80
C PHE A 284 13.84 34.35 3.34
N LEU A 285 14.31 35.31 2.55
CA LEU A 285 13.50 36.34 1.87
C LEU A 285 12.81 35.70 0.67
N PRO A 286 11.47 35.70 0.56
CA PRO A 286 10.75 35.07 -0.53
C PRO A 286 11.16 35.60 -1.90
N SER A 287 11.20 34.74 -2.93
CA SER A 287 11.33 35.21 -4.32
C SER A 287 10.11 36.04 -4.74
N LYS A 288 10.18 36.65 -5.92
CA LYS A 288 9.05 37.40 -6.49
C LYS A 288 7.78 36.57 -6.54
N ASP A 289 7.83 35.31 -7.05
CA ASP A 289 6.68 34.50 -7.25
C ASP A 289 6.19 33.85 -5.92
N GLU A 290 7.11 33.54 -4.98
CA GLU A 290 6.76 33.12 -3.62
C GLU A 290 6.05 34.24 -2.85
N LEU A 291 6.49 35.47 -2.99
CA LEU A 291 5.84 36.65 -2.38
C LEU A 291 4.42 36.84 -2.93
N ASN A 292 4.23 36.56 -4.24
CA ASN A 292 2.89 36.59 -4.85
C ASN A 292 1.97 35.53 -4.26
N LEU A 293 2.47 34.31 -4.05
CA LEU A 293 1.70 33.24 -3.40
C LEU A 293 1.31 33.61 -1.96
N MET A 294 2.17 34.31 -1.21
CA MET A 294 1.79 34.83 0.11
C MET A 294 0.63 35.84 0.01
N TRP A 295 0.65 36.71 -0.98
CA TRP A 295 -0.43 37.66 -1.22
C TRP A 295 -1.73 36.93 -1.60
N GLU A 296 -1.70 36.05 -2.59
CA GLU A 296 -2.87 35.31 -3.08
C GLU A 296 -3.49 34.43 -2.01
N ASN A 297 -2.66 33.65 -1.31
CA ASN A 297 -3.15 32.57 -0.43
C ASN A 297 -3.38 33.02 1.02
N LEU A 298 -2.68 34.06 1.50
CA LEU A 298 -2.81 34.54 2.87
C LEU A 298 -3.46 35.91 2.93
N LYS A 299 -2.90 36.93 2.25
CA LYS A 299 -3.39 38.32 2.34
C LYS A 299 -4.81 38.46 1.82
N VAL A 300 -5.10 37.94 0.63
CA VAL A 300 -6.45 37.98 0.02
C VAL A 300 -7.47 37.24 0.91
N SER A 301 -7.03 36.20 1.61
CA SER A 301 -7.86 35.45 2.56
C SER A 301 -8.01 36.13 3.93
N GLY A 302 -7.40 37.30 4.14
CA GLY A 302 -7.49 38.06 5.38
C GLY A 302 -6.69 37.48 6.57
N VAL A 303 -5.76 36.56 6.32
CA VAL A 303 -4.95 35.91 7.36
C VAL A 303 -3.47 36.33 7.30
N GLY A 304 -2.69 35.99 8.32
CA GLY A 304 -1.23 36.22 8.37
C GLY A 304 -0.85 37.65 8.79
N GLY A 305 -1.81 38.55 9.07
CA GLY A 305 -1.55 39.87 9.63
C GLY A 305 -0.75 40.81 8.72
N PHE A 306 -0.88 40.68 7.40
CA PHE A 306 -0.16 41.50 6.42
C PHE A 306 -0.73 42.92 6.30
N ALA A 307 0.12 43.92 6.37
CA ALA A 307 -0.26 45.31 6.07
C ALA A 307 -0.51 45.50 4.57
N GLY A 308 -1.16 46.60 4.18
CA GLY A 308 -1.36 46.99 2.76
C GLY A 308 -0.16 47.65 2.08
N ASN A 309 1.02 47.52 2.68
CA ASN A 309 2.25 48.17 2.21
C ASN A 309 3.01 47.33 1.17
N VAL A 310 4.14 47.86 0.69
CA VAL A 310 5.07 47.10 -0.14
C VAL A 310 5.93 46.19 0.70
N TYR A 311 6.08 44.94 0.25
CA TYR A 311 7.02 43.94 0.77
C TYR A 311 8.14 43.67 -0.22
N TRP A 312 9.35 43.49 0.27
CA TRP A 312 10.48 43.08 -0.55
C TRP A 312 10.43 41.60 -0.91
N SER A 313 10.83 41.27 -2.14
CA SER A 313 11.26 39.91 -2.52
C SER A 313 12.78 39.83 -2.60
N SER A 314 13.33 38.63 -2.66
CA SER A 314 14.77 38.40 -2.90
C SER A 314 15.18 38.50 -4.35
N SER A 315 14.26 38.77 -5.27
CA SER A 315 14.53 38.80 -6.70
C SER A 315 15.07 40.20 -7.12
N GLU A 316 16.31 40.23 -7.58
CA GLU A 316 16.93 41.42 -8.13
C GLU A 316 16.38 41.71 -9.53
N PHE A 317 16.23 42.99 -9.90
CA PHE A 317 15.85 43.39 -11.24
C PHE A 317 17.03 44.05 -11.99
N SER A 318 17.77 44.90 -11.32
CA SER A 318 18.91 45.61 -11.90
C SER A 318 19.90 46.08 -10.81
N ALA A 319 20.98 46.74 -11.17
CA ALA A 319 21.89 47.33 -10.20
C ALA A 319 21.19 48.21 -9.15
N ASN A 320 20.15 48.93 -9.56
CA ASN A 320 19.43 49.87 -8.70
C ASN A 320 18.10 49.37 -8.17
N HIS A 321 17.52 48.30 -8.75
CA HIS A 321 16.14 47.87 -8.47
C HIS A 321 16.06 46.41 -8.07
N ALA A 322 15.08 46.12 -7.21
CA ALA A 322 14.64 44.77 -6.86
C ALA A 322 13.11 44.70 -6.87
N TRP A 323 12.57 43.48 -7.02
CA TRP A 323 11.13 43.26 -7.02
C TRP A 323 10.54 43.38 -5.62
N GLY A 324 9.40 44.03 -5.55
CA GLY A 324 8.55 44.13 -4.40
C GLY A 324 7.09 43.99 -4.81
N GLN A 325 6.21 43.73 -3.83
CA GLN A 325 4.78 43.60 -4.07
C GLN A 325 3.96 44.47 -3.14
N VAL A 326 2.97 45.15 -3.70
CA VAL A 326 2.02 45.98 -2.98
C VAL A 326 0.91 45.10 -2.41
N PHE A 327 0.86 44.87 -1.12
CA PHE A 327 -0.11 43.95 -0.49
C PHE A 327 -1.51 44.56 -0.35
N SER A 328 -1.75 45.81 -0.69
CA SER A 328 -3.12 46.35 -0.78
C SER A 328 -3.86 45.93 -2.05
N ASN A 329 -3.14 45.67 -3.16
CA ASN A 329 -3.76 45.36 -4.45
C ASN A 329 -3.07 44.24 -5.25
N GLY A 330 -1.96 43.66 -4.73
CA GLY A 330 -1.23 42.57 -5.36
C GLY A 330 -0.25 43.00 -6.46
N GLY A 331 -0.12 44.32 -6.75
CA GLY A 331 0.76 44.81 -7.82
C GLY A 331 2.22 44.51 -7.55
N GLN A 332 2.90 43.83 -8.49
CA GLN A 332 4.32 43.56 -8.43
C GLN A 332 5.08 44.61 -9.24
N ASN A 333 6.01 45.30 -8.59
CA ASN A 333 6.80 46.36 -9.20
C ASN A 333 8.28 46.24 -8.83
N PHE A 334 9.17 46.69 -9.69
CA PHE A 334 10.55 46.89 -9.31
C PHE A 334 10.72 48.28 -8.67
N ASN A 335 11.46 48.31 -7.56
CA ASN A 335 11.62 49.50 -6.72
C ASN A 335 13.11 49.72 -6.44
N TYR A 336 13.49 50.99 -6.18
CA TYR A 336 14.86 51.27 -5.82
C TYR A 336 15.27 50.56 -4.53
N LYS A 337 16.40 49.86 -4.55
CA LYS A 337 16.90 49.03 -3.44
C LYS A 337 17.14 49.81 -2.14
N ASN A 338 17.33 51.11 -2.22
CA ASN A 338 17.47 52.01 -1.06
C ASN A 338 16.12 52.51 -0.50
N TYR A 339 14.99 52.07 -1.07
CA TYR A 339 13.67 52.33 -0.47
C TYR A 339 13.47 51.43 0.75
N SER A 340 12.64 51.92 1.69
CA SER A 340 12.36 51.24 2.95
C SER A 340 11.00 50.58 2.93
N PHE A 341 10.98 49.26 2.85
CA PHE A 341 9.74 48.46 2.78
C PHE A 341 9.62 47.45 3.93
N ARG A 342 8.55 46.64 3.91
CA ARG A 342 8.35 45.57 4.85
C ARG A 342 9.06 44.29 4.40
N VAL A 343 9.40 43.47 5.39
CA VAL A 343 10.07 42.18 5.18
C VAL A 343 9.35 41.11 6.02
N ARG A 344 8.98 40.05 5.38
CA ARG A 344 8.46 38.84 6.03
C ARG A 344 9.26 37.64 5.56
N ALA A 345 9.87 36.94 6.49
CA ALA A 345 10.62 35.73 6.19
C ALA A 345 9.69 34.55 5.84
N VAL A 346 10.19 33.64 5.05
CA VAL A 346 9.55 32.36 4.72
C VAL A 346 10.56 31.22 4.87
N ARG A 347 10.06 29.98 4.98
CA ARG A 347 10.90 28.79 4.95
C ARG A 347 10.28 27.70 4.10
N ALA A 348 11.12 26.75 3.63
CA ALA A 348 10.74 25.59 2.85
C ALA A 348 11.06 24.30 3.64
N PHE A 349 10.16 23.29 3.63
CA PHE A 349 10.38 22.03 4.35
C PHE A 349 9.56 20.85 3.78
#